data_9192e749d1975aa6a7ac6625c9d90fb9
#
_entry.id   9192e749d1975aa6a7ac6625c9d90fb9
#
_cell.length_a   1.000
_cell.length_b   1.000
_cell.length_c   1.000
_cell.angle_alpha   90.00
_cell.angle_beta   90.00
_cell.angle_gamma   90.00
#
_symmetry.space_group_name_H-M   'P 1'
#
loop_
_entity.id
_entity.type
_entity.pdbx_description
1 polymer ?
#
loop_
_entity_poly.entity_id
_entity_poly.type
_entity_poly.pdbx_seq_one_letter_code
_entity_poly.pdbx_strand_id
1 'polypeptide(L)'
;MTSDYYAAARELEPDLVSFMQDIIRIPSLSSEEGAVIERIRKEMLAIGYDEVTVDPMGNLIGRIGSGDKVIAFDGHVDIFDVGDPALWDRDPFSGDVEDGILYGRGASDMKGGVASSVYAGALLKKRGIPDNVSFYVTATVQEEDCDGLCWQYIVNEDGLRPDLVVIAEPTSLRIY
;
A
#
# COMPACT_ATOMS: atom_id res chain seq x y z
N MET A 1 4.51 -12.78 22.78
CA MET A 1 4.46 -11.50 22.00
C MET A 1 4.17 -11.74 20.51
N THR A 2 4.96 -12.52 19.76
CA THR A 2 4.70 -12.76 18.32
C THR A 2 3.36 -13.45 18.01
N SER A 3 2.92 -14.41 18.83
CA SER A 3 1.62 -15.10 18.66
C SER A 3 0.40 -14.17 18.79
N ASP A 4 0.50 -13.10 19.56
CA ASP A 4 -0.56 -12.15 19.80
C ASP A 4 -0.76 -11.19 18.59
N TYR A 5 0.33 -10.73 17.97
CA TYR A 5 0.25 -9.93 16.74
C TYR A 5 -0.28 -10.74 15.55
N TYR A 6 0.12 -11.99 15.44
CA TYR A 6 -0.38 -12.88 14.39
C TYR A 6 -1.89 -13.14 14.50
N ALA A 7 -2.37 -13.40 15.72
CA ALA A 7 -3.81 -13.57 15.95
C ALA A 7 -4.60 -12.30 15.62
N ALA A 8 -4.08 -11.12 16.02
CA ALA A 8 -4.73 -9.85 15.73
C ALA A 8 -4.70 -9.49 14.22
N ALA A 9 -3.65 -9.86 13.49
CA ALA A 9 -3.59 -9.70 12.03
C ALA A 9 -4.63 -10.58 11.34
N ARG A 10 -4.83 -11.82 11.81
CA ARG A 10 -5.87 -12.72 11.31
C ARG A 10 -7.29 -12.16 11.48
N GLU A 11 -7.56 -11.42 12.53
CA GLU A 11 -8.86 -10.76 12.72
C GLU A 11 -9.13 -9.69 11.65
N LEU A 12 -8.09 -9.10 11.08
CA LEU A 12 -8.18 -8.07 10.04
C LEU A 12 -8.19 -8.65 8.62
N GLU A 13 -7.94 -9.95 8.45
CA GLU A 13 -7.83 -10.60 7.14
C GLU A 13 -9.07 -10.39 6.24
N PRO A 14 -10.33 -10.51 6.71
CA PRO A 14 -11.49 -10.29 5.85
C PRO A 14 -11.58 -8.86 5.30
N ASP A 15 -11.28 -7.87 6.13
CA ASP A 15 -11.32 -6.46 5.74
C ASP A 15 -10.18 -6.14 4.77
N LEU A 16 -8.96 -6.66 5.04
CA LEU A 16 -7.80 -6.54 4.15
C LEU A 16 -8.09 -7.14 2.78
N VAL A 17 -8.66 -8.35 2.72
CA VAL A 17 -9.00 -9.01 1.45
C VAL A 17 -10.04 -8.21 0.69
N SER A 18 -11.10 -7.74 1.36
CA SER A 18 -12.11 -6.89 0.74
C SER A 18 -11.51 -5.60 0.19
N PHE A 19 -10.67 -4.93 0.95
CA PHE A 19 -9.96 -3.73 0.52
C PHE A 19 -9.05 -4.01 -0.69
N MET A 20 -8.30 -5.11 -0.65
CA MET A 20 -7.44 -5.51 -1.76
C MET A 20 -8.25 -5.77 -3.03
N GLN A 21 -9.40 -6.46 -2.93
CA GLN A 21 -10.29 -6.65 -4.08
C GLN A 21 -10.76 -5.30 -4.67
N ASP A 22 -11.09 -4.32 -3.83
CA ASP A 22 -11.51 -3.01 -4.28
C ASP A 22 -10.42 -2.30 -5.08
N ILE A 23 -9.16 -2.29 -4.58
CA ILE A 23 -8.05 -1.61 -5.27
C ILE A 23 -7.59 -2.34 -6.53
N ILE A 24 -7.77 -3.67 -6.62
CA ILE A 24 -7.51 -4.43 -7.85
C ILE A 24 -8.56 -4.10 -8.93
N ARG A 25 -9.82 -3.91 -8.56
CA ARG A 25 -10.91 -3.53 -9.49
C ARG A 25 -10.76 -2.14 -10.07
N ILE A 26 -9.86 -1.34 -9.56
CA ILE A 26 -9.56 0.00 -10.08
C ILE A 26 -8.32 -0.08 -10.95
N PRO A 27 -8.42 0.03 -12.30
CA PRO A 27 -7.27 0.21 -13.17
C PRO A 27 -6.50 1.46 -12.77
N SER A 28 -5.16 1.38 -12.79
CA SER A 28 -4.29 2.47 -12.38
C SER A 28 -2.98 2.40 -13.18
N LEU A 29 -3.05 2.70 -14.47
CA LEU A 29 -1.84 2.86 -15.27
C LEU A 29 -1.01 4.03 -14.73
N SER A 30 0.30 4.02 -14.98
CA SER A 30 1.15 5.15 -14.62
C SER A 30 0.57 6.46 -15.14
N SER A 31 0.50 7.48 -14.31
CA SER A 31 -0.18 8.78 -14.50
C SER A 31 -1.72 8.74 -14.47
N GLU A 32 -2.36 7.61 -14.18
CA GLU A 32 -3.82 7.46 -14.06
C GLU A 32 -4.26 6.90 -12.68
N GLU A 33 -3.43 7.04 -11.64
CA GLU A 33 -3.60 6.41 -10.34
C GLU A 33 -4.63 7.10 -9.43
N GLY A 34 -5.15 8.26 -9.80
CA GLY A 34 -5.98 9.11 -8.93
C GLY A 34 -7.15 8.38 -8.27
N ALA A 35 -7.81 7.45 -8.98
CA ALA A 35 -8.97 6.71 -8.44
C ALA A 35 -8.55 5.69 -7.36
N VAL A 36 -7.45 4.97 -7.56
CA VAL A 36 -6.95 4.00 -6.58
C VAL A 36 -6.35 4.73 -5.36
N ILE A 37 -5.65 5.83 -5.55
CA ILE A 37 -5.15 6.70 -4.48
C ILE A 37 -6.31 7.17 -3.58
N GLU A 38 -7.40 7.65 -4.17
CA GLU A 38 -8.56 8.09 -3.40
C GLU A 38 -9.24 6.92 -2.66
N ARG A 39 -9.28 5.70 -3.21
CA ARG A 39 -9.78 4.53 -2.50
C ARG A 39 -8.92 4.18 -1.28
N ILE A 40 -7.57 4.21 -1.45
CA ILE A 40 -6.63 3.94 -0.36
C ILE A 40 -6.71 5.05 0.70
N ARG A 41 -6.81 6.31 0.29
CA ARG A 41 -7.00 7.45 1.21
C ARG A 41 -8.22 7.27 2.10
N LYS A 42 -9.36 6.88 1.53
CA LYS A 42 -10.58 6.61 2.29
C LYS A 42 -10.40 5.47 3.29
N GLU A 43 -9.68 4.43 2.92
CA GLU A 43 -9.38 3.31 3.82
C GLU A 43 -8.54 3.76 5.00
N MET A 44 -7.43 4.47 4.77
CA MET A 44 -6.58 5.00 5.84
C MET A 44 -7.34 5.90 6.80
N LEU A 45 -8.22 6.77 6.28
CA LEU A 45 -9.07 7.63 7.10
C LEU A 45 -10.07 6.81 7.93
N ALA A 46 -10.68 5.76 7.36
CA ALA A 46 -11.63 4.89 8.06
C ALA A 46 -10.93 4.06 9.16
N ILE A 47 -9.70 3.61 8.94
CA ILE A 47 -8.84 2.96 9.94
C ILE A 47 -8.47 3.94 11.07
N GLY A 48 -8.43 5.23 10.79
CA GLY A 48 -8.09 6.29 11.74
C GLY A 48 -6.59 6.59 11.79
N TYR A 49 -5.91 6.61 10.66
CA TYR A 49 -4.56 7.19 10.56
C TYR A 49 -4.57 8.62 11.12
N ASP A 50 -3.50 9.03 11.78
CA ASP A 50 -3.44 10.33 12.45
C ASP A 50 -3.29 11.49 11.44
N GLU A 51 -2.69 11.20 10.30
CA GLU A 51 -2.58 12.12 9.17
C GLU A 51 -2.63 11.34 7.87
N VAL A 52 -3.35 11.88 6.86
CA VAL A 52 -3.45 11.29 5.52
C VAL A 52 -3.46 12.41 4.50
N THR A 53 -2.42 12.52 3.72
CA THR A 53 -2.23 13.57 2.71
C THR A 53 -1.95 12.96 1.33
N VAL A 54 -2.35 13.68 0.29
CA VAL A 54 -1.93 13.41 -1.08
C VAL A 54 -1.10 14.58 -1.53
N ASP A 55 0.13 14.34 -1.96
CA ASP A 55 1.02 15.38 -2.44
C ASP A 55 0.64 15.85 -3.86
N PRO A 56 1.22 16.95 -4.35
CA PRO A 56 0.96 17.45 -5.71
C PRO A 56 1.39 16.49 -6.85
N MET A 57 2.29 15.54 -6.59
CA MET A 57 2.66 14.51 -7.56
C MET A 57 1.60 13.41 -7.64
N GLY A 58 0.82 13.22 -6.55
CA GLY A 58 -0.22 12.19 -6.44
C GLY A 58 0.11 11.08 -5.45
N ASN A 59 1.28 11.12 -4.79
CA ASN A 59 1.62 10.14 -3.76
C ASN A 59 0.72 10.32 -2.53
N LEU A 60 0.23 9.20 -2.00
CA LEU A 60 -0.52 9.18 -0.75
C LEU A 60 0.43 8.87 0.41
N ILE A 61 0.39 9.70 1.44
CA ILE A 61 1.22 9.57 2.64
C ILE A 61 0.31 9.49 3.86
N GLY A 62 0.30 8.34 4.53
CA GLY A 62 -0.44 8.10 5.76
C GLY A 62 0.50 7.95 6.95
N ARG A 63 0.19 8.60 8.10
CA ARG A 63 1.00 8.56 9.33
C ARG A 63 0.21 8.08 10.54
N ILE A 64 0.88 7.29 11.37
CA ILE A 64 0.44 6.87 12.71
C ILE A 64 1.57 7.18 13.70
N GLY A 65 1.23 7.80 14.82
CA GLY A 65 2.19 8.25 15.83
C GLY A 65 2.85 9.59 15.47
N SER A 66 3.70 10.09 16.36
CA SER A 66 4.37 11.39 16.23
C SER A 66 5.77 11.41 16.84
N GLY A 67 6.41 10.24 16.97
CA GLY A 67 7.77 10.12 17.50
C GLY A 67 8.85 10.46 16.49
N ASP A 68 10.06 10.66 16.98
CA ASP A 68 11.22 11.09 16.19
C ASP A 68 11.84 9.95 15.35
N LYS A 69 11.50 8.69 15.67
CA LYS A 69 11.94 7.53 14.88
C LYS A 69 10.96 7.26 13.77
N VAL A 70 11.38 7.50 12.54
CA VAL A 70 10.51 7.43 11.35
C VAL A 70 10.75 6.12 10.61
N ILE A 71 9.70 5.30 10.54
CA ILE A 71 9.69 4.04 9.78
C ILE A 71 8.64 4.18 8.69
N ALA A 72 9.01 3.97 7.45
CA ALA A 72 8.09 3.99 6.32
C ALA A 72 7.96 2.61 5.66
N PHE A 73 6.74 2.26 5.30
CA PHE A 73 6.43 1.15 4.40
C PHE A 73 5.94 1.75 3.10
N ASP A 74 6.61 1.39 2.02
CA ASP A 74 6.35 1.91 0.69
C ASP A 74 5.82 0.84 -0.26
N GLY A 75 4.98 1.28 -1.19
CA GLY A 75 4.58 0.48 -2.33
C GLY A 75 3.90 1.33 -3.39
N HIS A 76 4.17 1.02 -4.66
CA HIS A 76 3.53 1.69 -5.77
C HIS A 76 2.13 1.16 -6.06
N VAL A 77 1.31 1.98 -6.69
CA VAL A 77 -0.08 1.64 -7.02
C VAL A 77 -0.36 1.62 -8.51
N ASP A 78 0.58 2.13 -9.31
CA ASP A 78 0.50 1.99 -10.74
C ASP A 78 0.80 0.55 -11.18
N ILE A 79 0.38 0.23 -12.37
CA ILE A 79 0.44 -1.10 -12.96
C ILE A 79 0.75 -1.01 -14.46
N PHE A 80 1.38 -2.00 -15.00
CA PHE A 80 1.46 -2.18 -16.46
C PHE A 80 0.10 -2.45 -17.07
N ASP A 81 -0.07 -2.02 -18.32
CA ASP A 81 -1.23 -2.36 -19.14
C ASP A 81 -1.44 -3.87 -19.21
N VAL A 82 -2.68 -4.29 -19.32
CA VAL A 82 -3.05 -5.72 -19.41
C VAL A 82 -2.77 -6.31 -20.79
N GLY A 83 -2.48 -5.48 -21.77
CA GLY A 83 -2.30 -5.89 -23.17
C GLY A 83 -3.60 -6.39 -23.78
N ASP A 84 -3.55 -7.53 -24.48
CA ASP A 84 -4.74 -8.13 -25.06
C ASP A 84 -5.53 -8.91 -23.97
N PRO A 85 -6.73 -8.45 -23.59
CA PRO A 85 -7.55 -9.13 -22.57
C PRO A 85 -7.91 -10.58 -22.94
N ALA A 86 -7.90 -10.94 -24.23
CA ALA A 86 -8.17 -12.30 -24.67
C ALA A 86 -7.08 -13.32 -24.28
N LEU A 87 -5.92 -12.85 -23.84
CA LEU A 87 -4.83 -13.69 -23.35
C LEU A 87 -4.92 -13.99 -21.86
N TRP A 88 -5.93 -13.43 -21.16
CA TRP A 88 -6.16 -13.67 -19.75
C TRP A 88 -7.22 -14.76 -19.56
N ASP A 89 -6.96 -15.69 -18.63
CA ASP A 89 -7.91 -16.75 -18.28
C ASP A 89 -9.14 -16.23 -17.50
N ARG A 90 -9.06 -15.00 -16.99
CA ARG A 90 -10.13 -14.28 -16.28
C ARG A 90 -9.96 -12.77 -16.44
N ASP A 91 -10.99 -12.00 -16.12
CA ASP A 91 -10.90 -10.54 -16.13
C ASP A 91 -9.73 -10.08 -15.24
N PRO A 92 -8.72 -9.37 -15.79
CA PRO A 92 -7.55 -8.90 -15.04
C PRO A 92 -7.89 -7.92 -13.92
N PHE A 93 -9.09 -7.36 -13.89
CA PHE A 93 -9.56 -6.46 -12.84
C PHE A 93 -10.72 -7.04 -12.01
N SER A 94 -10.96 -8.34 -12.05
CA SER A 94 -12.03 -8.98 -11.27
C SER A 94 -11.81 -8.89 -9.76
N GLY A 95 -10.56 -9.01 -9.30
CA GLY A 95 -10.24 -9.16 -7.89
C GLY A 95 -10.85 -10.43 -7.29
N ASP A 96 -10.98 -11.48 -8.09
CA ASP A 96 -11.56 -12.75 -7.63
C ASP A 96 -10.67 -13.43 -6.59
N VAL A 97 -11.31 -14.07 -5.61
CA VAL A 97 -10.61 -14.91 -4.63
C VAL A 97 -11.10 -16.35 -4.80
N GLU A 98 -10.18 -17.25 -5.13
CA GLU A 98 -10.45 -18.67 -5.30
C GLU A 98 -9.34 -19.47 -4.62
N ASP A 99 -9.70 -20.43 -3.80
CA ASP A 99 -8.79 -21.29 -3.04
C ASP A 99 -7.72 -20.54 -2.23
N GLY A 100 -8.07 -19.36 -1.72
CA GLY A 100 -7.18 -18.49 -0.93
C GLY A 100 -6.20 -17.68 -1.77
N ILE A 101 -6.34 -17.66 -3.08
CA ILE A 101 -5.54 -16.87 -4.02
C ILE A 101 -6.40 -15.72 -4.56
N LEU A 102 -5.91 -14.49 -4.46
CA LEU A 102 -6.52 -13.32 -5.07
C LEU A 102 -5.89 -13.05 -6.45
N TYR A 103 -6.74 -12.96 -7.45
CA TYR A 103 -6.34 -12.80 -8.85
C TYR A 103 -6.58 -11.38 -9.34
N GLY A 104 -5.63 -10.86 -10.12
CA GLY A 104 -5.77 -9.61 -10.83
C GLY A 104 -4.45 -8.93 -11.17
N ARG A 105 -4.49 -8.01 -12.14
CA ARG A 105 -3.34 -7.17 -12.48
C ARG A 105 -2.98 -6.28 -11.30
N GLY A 106 -1.70 -6.23 -10.93
CA GLY A 106 -1.23 -5.49 -9.76
C GLY A 106 -1.42 -6.22 -8.43
N ALA A 107 -1.99 -7.44 -8.39
CA ALA A 107 -2.20 -8.17 -7.14
C ALA A 107 -0.88 -8.54 -6.46
N SER A 108 0.10 -9.02 -7.23
CA SER A 108 1.45 -9.32 -6.74
C SER A 108 2.35 -8.09 -6.80
N ASP A 109 2.29 -7.34 -7.87
CA ASP A 109 3.11 -6.18 -8.17
C ASP A 109 2.23 -4.92 -8.32
N MET A 110 2.12 -4.02 -7.24
CA MET A 110 2.39 -4.48 -5.89
C MET A 110 1.29 -4.03 -4.91
N LYS A 111 0.03 -3.90 -5.41
CA LYS A 111 -1.11 -3.50 -4.58
C LYS A 111 -1.34 -4.40 -3.36
N GLY A 112 -0.91 -5.68 -3.43
CA GLY A 112 -0.94 -6.59 -2.29
C GLY A 112 -0.01 -6.15 -1.16
N GLY A 113 1.18 -5.67 -1.51
CA GLY A 113 2.12 -5.05 -0.59
C GLY A 113 1.56 -3.78 0.04
N VAL A 114 0.94 -2.91 -0.78
CA VAL A 114 0.28 -1.68 -0.31
C VAL A 114 -0.86 -2.01 0.66
N ALA A 115 -1.76 -2.94 0.31
CA ALA A 115 -2.87 -3.34 1.17
C ALA A 115 -2.38 -3.89 2.51
N SER A 116 -1.33 -4.72 2.48
CA SER A 116 -0.70 -5.28 3.68
C SER A 116 -0.11 -4.18 4.57
N SER A 117 0.54 -3.17 3.97
CA SER A 117 1.13 -2.03 4.68
C SER A 117 0.06 -1.14 5.34
N VAL A 118 -1.05 -0.88 4.64
CA VAL A 118 -2.19 -0.13 5.18
C VAL A 118 -2.79 -0.86 6.38
N TYR A 119 -2.94 -2.18 6.31
CA TYR A 119 -3.49 -2.97 7.41
C TYR A 119 -2.49 -3.27 8.53
N ALA A 120 -1.18 -3.20 8.27
CA ALA A 120 -0.18 -3.10 9.33
C ALA A 120 -0.40 -1.84 10.18
N GLY A 121 -0.75 -0.72 9.54
CA GLY A 121 -1.20 0.48 10.24
C GLY A 121 -2.45 0.27 11.08
N ALA A 122 -3.47 -0.44 10.56
CA ALA A 122 -4.66 -0.80 11.34
C ALA A 122 -4.32 -1.62 12.59
N LEU A 123 -3.39 -2.55 12.44
CA LEU A 123 -2.89 -3.35 13.57
C LEU A 123 -2.19 -2.48 14.62
N LEU A 124 -1.37 -1.51 14.20
CA LEU A 124 -0.70 -0.57 15.08
C LEU A 124 -1.70 0.36 15.79
N LYS A 125 -2.74 0.83 15.11
CA LYS A 125 -3.83 1.61 15.72
C LYS A 125 -4.55 0.81 16.82
N LYS A 126 -4.77 -0.49 16.59
CA LYS A 126 -5.45 -1.38 17.56
C LYS A 126 -4.57 -1.73 18.76
N ARG A 127 -3.26 -1.91 18.54
CA ARG A 127 -2.31 -2.39 19.55
C ARG A 127 -1.50 -1.30 20.23
N GLY A 128 -1.45 -0.13 19.63
CA GLY A 128 -0.59 0.97 20.01
C GLY A 128 0.76 0.92 19.29
N ILE A 129 1.39 2.08 19.22
CA ILE A 129 2.74 2.29 18.68
C ILE A 129 3.59 2.93 19.80
N PRO A 130 4.90 2.64 19.88
CA PRO A 130 5.77 3.31 20.84
C PRO A 130 5.76 4.83 20.66
N ASP A 131 5.75 5.59 21.77
CA ASP A 131 5.65 7.06 21.75
C ASP A 131 6.77 7.74 20.95
N ASN A 132 7.93 7.09 20.84
CA ASN A 132 9.08 7.60 20.11
C ASN A 132 9.10 7.19 18.63
N VAL A 133 8.04 6.58 18.09
CA VAL A 133 7.96 6.11 16.72
C VAL A 133 6.87 6.83 15.94
N SER A 134 7.16 7.18 14.70
CA SER A 134 6.20 7.52 13.66
C SER A 134 6.23 6.44 12.59
N PHE A 135 5.09 5.85 12.29
CA PHE A 135 4.93 4.86 11.24
C PHE A 135 4.23 5.49 10.05
N TYR A 136 4.86 5.41 8.89
CA TYR A 136 4.34 5.91 7.64
C TYR A 136 4.01 4.77 6.69
N VAL A 137 2.94 4.95 5.92
CA VAL A 137 2.65 4.15 4.73
C VAL A 137 2.56 5.10 3.57
N THR A 138 3.37 4.87 2.55
CA THR A 138 3.31 5.59 1.28
C THR A 138 2.73 4.69 0.21
N ALA A 139 1.75 5.21 -0.53
CA ALA A 139 1.25 4.60 -1.75
C ALA A 139 1.67 5.51 -2.90
N THR A 140 2.73 5.11 -3.59
CA THR A 140 3.45 5.93 -4.56
C THR A 140 2.92 5.72 -5.97
N VAL A 141 3.12 6.73 -6.82
CA VAL A 141 2.68 6.78 -8.20
C VAL A 141 3.85 6.74 -9.16
N GLN A 142 3.61 6.32 -10.42
CA GLN A 142 4.57 6.35 -11.53
C GLN A 142 5.88 5.58 -11.26
N GLU A 143 5.84 4.50 -10.51
CA GLU A 143 7.03 3.70 -10.26
C GLU A 143 7.47 2.97 -11.53
N GLU A 144 6.51 2.32 -12.23
CA GLU A 144 6.74 1.50 -13.41
C GLU A 144 7.32 2.27 -14.62
N ASP A 145 7.05 3.58 -14.71
CA ASP A 145 7.54 4.44 -15.78
C ASP A 145 8.76 5.28 -15.36
N CYS A 146 8.85 5.65 -14.08
CA CYS A 146 9.81 6.64 -13.58
C CYS A 146 10.41 6.22 -12.23
N ASP A 147 11.00 5.04 -12.17
CA ASP A 147 11.62 4.45 -10.98
C ASP A 147 12.31 5.47 -10.07
N GLY A 148 11.80 5.60 -8.84
CA GLY A 148 12.33 6.49 -7.79
C GLY A 148 11.96 7.97 -7.89
N LEU A 149 11.25 8.44 -8.92
CA LEU A 149 10.85 9.85 -9.03
C LEU A 149 9.89 10.26 -7.91
N CYS A 150 8.96 9.38 -7.54
CA CYS A 150 8.03 9.58 -6.43
C CYS A 150 8.78 9.85 -5.11
N TRP A 151 9.79 9.05 -4.80
CA TRP A 151 10.59 9.24 -3.59
C TRP A 151 11.52 10.45 -3.65
N GLN A 152 12.01 10.86 -4.83
CA GLN A 152 12.70 12.14 -4.96
C GLN A 152 11.79 13.31 -4.57
N TYR A 153 10.51 13.25 -4.97
CA TYR A 153 9.51 14.25 -4.59
C TYR A 153 9.25 14.24 -3.09
N ILE A 154 8.91 13.08 -2.53
CA ILE A 154 8.61 12.88 -1.10
C ILE A 154 9.77 13.40 -0.21
N VAL A 155 11.03 13.13 -0.59
CA VAL A 155 12.21 13.56 0.19
C VAL A 155 12.48 15.05 0.04
N ASN A 156 12.35 15.61 -1.18
CA ASN A 156 12.79 16.97 -1.47
C ASN A 156 11.70 18.01 -1.24
N GLU A 157 10.44 17.69 -1.57
CA GLU A 157 9.34 18.65 -1.51
C GLU A 157 8.49 18.45 -0.23
N ASP A 158 8.16 17.20 0.12
CA ASP A 158 7.38 16.90 1.34
C ASP A 158 8.27 16.83 2.60
N GLY A 159 9.58 16.66 2.42
CA GLY A 159 10.55 16.64 3.52
C GLY A 159 10.53 15.37 4.38
N LEU A 160 9.83 14.31 3.95
CA LEU A 160 9.79 13.04 4.66
C LEU A 160 11.14 12.31 4.50
N ARG A 161 11.84 12.09 5.61
CA ARG A 161 13.15 11.42 5.67
C ARG A 161 13.12 10.29 6.69
N PRO A 162 12.69 9.08 6.30
CA PRO A 162 12.65 7.94 7.22
C PRO A 162 14.03 7.47 7.68
N ASP A 163 14.11 6.99 8.93
CA ASP A 163 15.28 6.25 9.42
C ASP A 163 15.37 4.84 8.79
N LEU A 164 14.21 4.28 8.40
CA LEU A 164 14.09 2.98 7.75
C LEU A 164 12.93 2.99 6.75
N VAL A 165 13.18 2.46 5.57
CA VAL A 165 12.14 2.20 4.57
C VAL A 165 12.07 0.70 4.29
N VAL A 166 10.87 0.16 4.30
CA VAL A 166 10.58 -1.20 3.82
C VAL A 166 9.77 -1.05 2.53
N ILE A 167 10.33 -1.48 1.42
CA ILE A 167 9.66 -1.50 0.12
C ILE A 167 9.03 -2.88 -0.05
N ALA A 168 7.72 -2.92 -0.32
CA ALA A 168 6.95 -4.17 -0.32
C ALA A 168 6.90 -4.85 -1.70
N GLU A 169 7.99 -4.73 -2.48
CA GLU A 169 8.15 -5.37 -3.79
C GLU A 169 8.09 -6.91 -3.75
N PRO A 170 7.61 -7.57 -4.81
CA PRO A 170 7.51 -9.02 -4.89
C PRO A 170 8.88 -9.67 -5.11
N THR A 171 9.66 -9.82 -4.04
CA THR A 171 11.04 -10.36 -4.06
C THR A 171 11.12 -11.85 -3.72
N SER A 172 9.99 -12.58 -3.72
CA SER A 172 9.92 -13.98 -3.27
C SER A 172 10.51 -14.18 -1.86
N LEU A 173 10.27 -13.22 -0.96
CA LEU A 173 10.81 -13.16 0.41
C LEU A 173 12.35 -13.13 0.49
N ARG A 174 13.01 -12.64 -0.55
CA ARG A 174 14.46 -12.38 -0.53
C ARG A 174 14.72 -10.90 -0.27
N ILE A 175 15.83 -10.61 0.39
CA ILE A 175 16.36 -9.25 0.55
C ILE A 175 17.30 -8.98 -0.62
N TYR A 176 17.13 -7.86 -1.29
CA TYR A 176 17.97 -7.40 -2.39
C TYR A 176 18.76 -6.18 -1.97
#